data_e9606e88660a1d38638bf823a8f4548f
#
_entry.id   e9606e88660a1d38638bf823a8f4548f
#
_cell.length_a   1.000
_cell.length_b   1.000
_cell.length_c   1.000
_cell.angle_alpha   90.00
_cell.angle_beta   90.00
_cell.angle_gamma   90.00
#
_symmetry.space_group_name_H-M   'P 1'
#
loop_
_entity.id
_entity.type
_entity.pdbx_description
1 polymer ?
#
loop_
_entity_poly.entity_id
_entity_poly.type
_entity_poly.pdbx_seq_one_letter_code
_entity_poly.pdbx_strand_id
1 'polypeptide(L)'
;MSVEQARPTILPLDPRSPDPALIEQAVSALESGDLVVVPTETVYGLAADPRATDAVTWIYLAKGRADDKPIALFVSELRQVEQYGARVSPKAGRLAEKFWPGPLTLVLPCASGFMGFRMPDHAVPLALLRRLASVLAVTSANRSGEPPAVTAQEAVAALGSSVAIV
;
A
#
# COMPACT_ATOMS: atom_id res chain seq x y z
N MET A 1 -11.41 29.67 -13.20
CA MET A 1 -11.78 29.12 -11.88
C MET A 1 -10.65 28.19 -11.45
N SER A 2 -9.85 28.62 -10.48
CA SER A 2 -8.80 27.75 -9.92
C SER A 2 -9.49 26.62 -9.18
N VAL A 3 -9.32 25.39 -9.65
CA VAL A 3 -9.65 24.21 -8.88
C VAL A 3 -8.68 24.22 -7.69
N GLU A 4 -9.19 24.56 -6.51
CA GLU A 4 -8.44 24.49 -5.27
C GLU A 4 -8.07 23.01 -5.10
N GLN A 5 -6.83 22.67 -5.40
CA GLN A 5 -6.32 21.32 -5.23
C GLN A 5 -6.40 20.99 -3.73
N ALA A 6 -7.31 20.10 -3.38
CA ALA A 6 -7.49 19.68 -2.00
C ALA A 6 -6.15 19.14 -1.47
N ARG A 7 -5.71 19.68 -0.33
CA ARG A 7 -4.53 19.17 0.35
C ARG A 7 -4.88 17.85 1.03
N PRO A 8 -3.97 16.87 1.08
CA PRO A 8 -4.24 15.64 1.80
C PRO A 8 -4.50 15.89 3.28
N THR A 9 -5.40 15.11 3.84
CA THR A 9 -5.61 15.09 5.30
C THR A 9 -4.49 14.31 5.96
N ILE A 10 -3.77 14.93 6.90
CA ILE A 10 -2.76 14.24 7.69
C ILE A 10 -3.42 13.71 8.95
N LEU A 11 -3.40 12.38 9.15
CA LEU A 11 -3.94 11.71 10.33
C LEU A 11 -2.80 11.38 11.30
N PRO A 12 -2.73 12.04 12.47
CA PRO A 12 -1.71 11.73 13.48
C PRO A 12 -2.06 10.40 14.16
N LEU A 13 -1.33 9.35 13.84
CA LEU A 13 -1.50 8.01 14.40
C LEU A 13 -0.33 7.62 15.30
N ASP A 14 -0.63 6.94 16.43
CA ASP A 14 0.37 6.17 17.16
C ASP A 14 0.74 4.93 16.33
N PRO A 15 2.00 4.78 15.90
CA PRO A 15 2.41 3.65 15.08
C PRO A 15 2.33 2.29 15.80
N ARG A 16 2.23 2.29 17.13
CA ARG A 16 2.13 1.06 17.93
C ARG A 16 0.70 0.69 18.29
N SER A 17 -0.18 1.68 18.36
CA SER A 17 -1.59 1.50 18.72
C SER A 17 -2.45 2.46 17.91
N PRO A 18 -2.63 2.18 16.60
CA PRO A 18 -3.39 3.06 15.72
C PRO A 18 -4.85 3.18 16.18
N ASP A 19 -5.34 4.41 16.24
CA ASP A 19 -6.74 4.71 16.60
C ASP A 19 -7.70 4.09 15.58
N PRO A 20 -8.63 3.21 15.99
CA PRO A 20 -9.57 2.58 15.08
C PRO A 20 -10.42 3.57 14.26
N ALA A 21 -10.76 4.74 14.82
CA ALA A 21 -11.54 5.76 14.12
C ALA A 21 -10.75 6.40 12.97
N LEU A 22 -9.44 6.59 13.14
CA LEU A 22 -8.57 7.11 12.10
C LEU A 22 -8.27 6.03 11.02
N ILE A 23 -8.15 4.77 11.44
CA ILE A 23 -8.07 3.64 10.50
C ILE A 23 -9.33 3.57 9.64
N GLU A 24 -10.52 3.75 10.23
CA GLU A 24 -11.79 3.73 9.48
C GLU A 24 -11.88 4.85 8.44
N GLN A 25 -11.35 6.04 8.73
CA GLN A 25 -11.28 7.13 7.76
C GLN A 25 -10.41 6.74 6.56
N ALA A 26 -9.25 6.15 6.80
CA ALA A 26 -8.36 5.69 5.73
C ALA A 26 -8.97 4.53 4.91
N VAL A 27 -9.68 3.60 5.58
CA VAL A 27 -10.43 2.52 4.92
C VAL A 27 -11.49 3.09 4.00
N SER A 28 -12.29 4.05 4.49
CA SER A 28 -13.34 4.69 3.68
C SER A 28 -12.78 5.38 2.44
N ALA A 29 -11.64 6.05 2.54
CA ALA A 29 -10.96 6.64 1.40
C ALA A 29 -10.51 5.57 0.38
N LEU A 30 -9.87 4.49 0.85
CA LEU A 30 -9.43 3.39 -0.01
C LEU A 30 -10.60 2.71 -0.73
N GLU A 31 -11.71 2.43 -0.02
CA GLU A 31 -12.92 1.85 -0.60
C GLU A 31 -13.60 2.77 -1.63
N SER A 32 -13.45 4.09 -1.46
CA SER A 32 -13.91 5.08 -2.44
C SER A 32 -13.02 5.20 -3.68
N GLY A 33 -11.87 4.50 -3.70
CA GLY A 33 -10.91 4.52 -4.80
C GLY A 33 -9.83 5.59 -4.67
N ASP A 34 -9.77 6.28 -3.54
CA ASP A 34 -8.74 7.27 -3.27
C ASP A 34 -7.41 6.61 -2.90
N LEU A 35 -6.32 7.35 -3.13
CA LEU A 35 -4.99 6.95 -2.72
C LEU A 35 -4.70 7.39 -1.29
N VAL A 36 -4.10 6.50 -0.52
CA VAL A 36 -3.70 6.75 0.87
C VAL A 36 -2.21 6.48 1.03
N VAL A 37 -1.51 7.37 1.72
CA VAL A 37 -0.12 7.14 2.12
C VAL A 37 -0.09 6.52 3.50
N VAL A 38 0.69 5.44 3.64
CA VAL A 38 0.78 4.67 4.89
C VAL A 38 2.23 4.52 5.35
N PRO A 39 2.53 4.61 6.65
CA PRO A 39 3.85 4.30 7.17
C PRO A 39 4.12 2.80 7.08
N THR A 40 5.38 2.43 6.90
CA THR A 40 5.85 1.06 7.04
C THR A 40 7.15 1.02 7.84
N GLU A 41 7.66 -0.18 8.14
CA GLU A 41 8.95 -0.37 8.81
C GLU A 41 10.16 -0.02 7.92
N THR A 42 9.93 0.32 6.65
CA THR A 42 10.97 0.74 5.70
C THR A 42 10.82 2.20 5.31
N VAL A 43 9.90 2.50 4.42
CA VAL A 43 9.59 3.83 3.90
C VAL A 43 8.06 4.02 3.84
N TYR A 44 7.57 5.23 3.68
CA TYR A 44 6.14 5.44 3.44
C TYR A 44 5.71 4.79 2.12
N GLY A 45 4.54 4.18 2.14
CA GLY A 45 3.92 3.52 1.00
C GLY A 45 2.73 4.30 0.46
N LEU A 46 2.62 4.37 -0.86
CA LEU A 46 1.41 4.82 -1.56
C LEU A 46 0.53 3.62 -1.82
N ALA A 47 -0.66 3.61 -1.23
CA ALA A 47 -1.58 2.49 -1.21
C ALA A 47 -2.88 2.79 -1.95
N ALA A 48 -3.43 1.74 -2.59
CA ALA A 48 -4.75 1.72 -3.19
C ALA A 48 -5.44 0.38 -2.92
N ASP A 49 -6.78 0.39 -2.84
CA ASP A 49 -7.56 -0.84 -2.87
C ASP A 49 -7.67 -1.35 -4.32
N PRO A 50 -7.09 -2.51 -4.67
CA PRO A 50 -7.14 -3.01 -6.04
C PRO A 50 -8.54 -3.45 -6.49
N ARG A 51 -9.52 -3.50 -5.59
CA ARG A 51 -10.92 -3.75 -5.92
C ARG A 51 -11.66 -2.50 -6.42
N ALA A 52 -11.17 -1.32 -6.05
CA ALA A 52 -11.74 -0.07 -6.51
C ALA A 52 -11.33 0.21 -7.96
N THR A 53 -12.31 0.58 -8.78
CA THR A 53 -12.09 0.86 -10.20
C THR A 53 -11.04 1.98 -10.36
N ASP A 54 -10.06 1.75 -11.22
CA ASP A 54 -8.99 2.68 -11.57
C ASP A 54 -8.03 3.08 -10.43
N ALA A 55 -8.25 2.65 -9.18
CA ALA A 55 -7.41 3.05 -8.05
C ALA A 55 -5.92 2.71 -8.25
N VAL A 56 -5.61 1.54 -8.83
CA VAL A 56 -4.23 1.16 -9.17
C VAL A 56 -3.66 2.05 -10.29
N THR A 57 -4.48 2.43 -11.27
CA THR A 57 -4.09 3.37 -12.33
C THR A 57 -3.70 4.73 -11.76
N TRP A 58 -4.43 5.20 -10.74
CA TRP A 58 -4.10 6.45 -10.06
C TRP A 58 -2.73 6.42 -9.37
N ILE A 59 -2.25 5.24 -8.89
CA ILE A 59 -0.87 5.11 -8.38
C ILE A 59 0.14 5.46 -9.49
N TYR A 60 -0.02 4.93 -10.69
CA TYR A 60 0.90 5.21 -11.80
C TYR A 60 0.89 6.70 -12.17
N LEU A 61 -0.30 7.30 -12.23
CA LEU A 61 -0.46 8.73 -12.54
C LEU A 61 0.16 9.62 -11.45
N ALA A 62 -0.12 9.35 -10.18
CA ALA A 62 0.41 10.12 -9.05
C ALA A 62 1.95 10.10 -9.01
N LYS A 63 2.56 8.97 -9.39
CA LYS A 63 4.02 8.81 -9.41
C LYS A 63 4.67 9.30 -10.70
N GLY A 64 3.93 9.57 -11.76
CA GLY A 64 4.50 9.73 -13.09
C GLY A 64 5.28 8.50 -13.55
N ARG A 65 4.76 7.30 -13.21
CA ARG A 65 5.41 6.01 -13.45
C ARG A 65 4.79 5.32 -14.65
N ALA A 66 5.63 4.63 -15.46
CA ALA A 66 5.14 3.75 -16.50
C ALA A 66 4.34 2.58 -15.91
N ASP A 67 3.25 2.21 -16.55
CA ASP A 67 2.31 1.17 -16.13
C ASP A 67 2.84 -0.26 -16.29
N ASP A 68 4.02 -0.43 -16.92
CA ASP A 68 4.73 -1.70 -17.06
C ASP A 68 5.47 -2.17 -15.80
N LYS A 69 5.63 -1.29 -14.79
CA LYS A 69 6.32 -1.64 -13.54
C LYS A 69 5.34 -2.22 -12.53
N PRO A 70 5.48 -3.50 -12.14
CA PRO A 70 4.53 -4.14 -11.22
C PRO A 70 4.50 -3.45 -9.86
N ILE A 71 3.31 -3.43 -9.23
CA ILE A 71 3.07 -2.95 -7.88
C ILE A 71 2.89 -4.17 -6.99
N ALA A 72 3.53 -4.18 -5.82
CA ALA A 72 3.39 -5.26 -4.87
C ALA A 72 2.05 -5.19 -4.14
N LEU A 73 1.56 -6.35 -3.71
CA LEU A 73 0.39 -6.48 -2.87
C LEU A 73 0.81 -6.69 -1.41
N PHE A 74 0.30 -5.85 -0.52
CA PHE A 74 0.40 -6.08 0.91
C PHE A 74 -0.71 -7.01 1.37
N VAL A 75 -0.33 -7.95 2.25
CA VAL A 75 -1.23 -8.94 2.85
C VAL A 75 -1.09 -8.91 4.37
N SER A 76 -2.13 -9.33 5.09
CA SER A 76 -2.08 -9.52 6.55
C SER A 76 -1.92 -11.00 6.95
N GLU A 77 -2.03 -11.92 6.01
CA GLU A 77 -1.89 -13.36 6.23
C GLU A 77 -1.54 -14.09 4.92
N LEU A 78 -0.82 -15.20 5.05
CA LEU A 78 -0.30 -15.96 3.89
C LEU A 78 -1.41 -16.50 2.98
N ARG A 79 -2.56 -16.88 3.53
CA ARG A 79 -3.69 -17.42 2.73
C ARG A 79 -4.23 -16.43 1.70
N GLN A 80 -4.10 -15.11 1.94
CA GLN A 80 -4.54 -14.09 0.97
C GLN A 80 -3.74 -14.17 -0.33
N VAL A 81 -2.48 -14.60 -0.26
CA VAL A 81 -1.63 -14.81 -1.44
C VAL A 81 -2.22 -15.87 -2.38
N GLU A 82 -2.66 -17.00 -1.81
CA GLU A 82 -3.30 -18.09 -2.57
C GLU A 82 -4.70 -17.70 -3.05
N GLN A 83 -5.47 -17.00 -2.22
CA GLN A 83 -6.78 -16.45 -2.61
C GLN A 83 -6.69 -15.45 -3.76
N TYR A 84 -5.59 -14.73 -3.86
CA TYR A 84 -5.31 -13.83 -4.99
C TYR A 84 -4.79 -14.56 -6.24
N GLY A 85 -4.70 -15.88 -6.20
CA GLY A 85 -4.38 -16.73 -7.33
C GLY A 85 -2.90 -17.02 -7.53
N ALA A 86 -2.04 -16.67 -6.56
CA ALA A 86 -0.62 -17.02 -6.61
C ALA A 86 -0.34 -18.40 -6.02
N ARG A 87 0.69 -19.06 -6.55
CA ARG A 87 1.12 -20.38 -6.07
C ARG A 87 2.25 -20.23 -5.06
N VAL A 88 2.02 -20.70 -3.83
CA VAL A 88 3.02 -20.71 -2.76
C VAL A 88 3.74 -22.06 -2.76
N SER A 89 4.98 -22.09 -3.23
CA SER A 89 5.82 -23.28 -3.12
C SER A 89 6.25 -23.53 -1.67
N PRO A 90 6.66 -24.76 -1.29
CA PRO A 90 7.21 -25.04 0.04
C PRO A 90 8.38 -24.14 0.43
N LYS A 91 9.22 -23.74 -0.54
CA LYS A 91 10.32 -22.81 -0.33
C LYS A 91 9.80 -21.39 -0.01
N ALA A 92 8.82 -20.91 -0.76
CA ALA A 92 8.19 -19.61 -0.52
C ALA A 92 7.49 -19.57 0.84
N GLY A 93 6.79 -20.64 1.22
CA GLY A 93 6.18 -20.78 2.55
C GLY A 93 7.19 -20.64 3.68
N ARG A 94 8.31 -21.37 3.62
CA ARG A 94 9.39 -21.22 4.62
C ARG A 94 10.01 -19.83 4.68
N LEU A 95 10.13 -19.15 3.54
CA LEU A 95 10.61 -17.75 3.52
C LEU A 95 9.59 -16.82 4.17
N ALA A 96 8.30 -16.99 3.87
CA ALA A 96 7.24 -16.22 4.51
C ALA A 96 7.24 -16.44 6.05
N GLU A 97 7.26 -17.68 6.51
CA GLU A 97 7.33 -18.02 7.96
C GLU A 97 8.52 -17.36 8.67
N LYS A 98 9.66 -17.27 7.98
CA LYS A 98 10.89 -16.73 8.57
C LYS A 98 10.95 -15.21 8.58
N PHE A 99 10.41 -14.55 7.54
CA PHE A 99 10.65 -13.13 7.27
C PHE A 99 9.39 -12.26 7.27
N TRP A 100 8.20 -12.85 7.40
CA TRP A 100 6.94 -12.13 7.51
C TRP A 100 6.38 -12.21 8.94
N PRO A 101 5.87 -11.09 9.49
CA PRO A 101 5.90 -9.72 8.92
C PRO A 101 7.34 -9.19 8.77
N GLY A 102 7.57 -8.38 7.73
CA GLY A 102 8.89 -7.80 7.50
C GLY A 102 9.11 -7.25 6.09
N PRO A 103 10.32 -6.81 5.79
CA PRO A 103 10.64 -6.09 4.55
C PRO A 103 10.78 -6.98 3.31
N LEU A 104 10.58 -8.29 3.41
CA LEU A 104 10.73 -9.21 2.30
C LEU A 104 9.50 -9.17 1.38
N THR A 105 9.71 -8.87 0.10
CA THR A 105 8.72 -9.10 -0.96
C THR A 105 8.99 -10.42 -1.65
N LEU A 106 8.02 -11.31 -1.65
CA LEU A 106 8.05 -12.57 -2.41
C LEU A 106 7.38 -12.36 -3.76
N VAL A 107 8.11 -12.61 -4.84
CA VAL A 107 7.57 -12.58 -6.21
C VAL A 107 7.16 -14.00 -6.58
N LEU A 108 5.87 -14.22 -6.75
CA LEU A 108 5.27 -15.54 -6.91
C LEU A 108 4.52 -15.65 -8.23
N PRO A 109 4.49 -16.85 -8.84
CA PRO A 109 3.75 -17.10 -10.08
C PRO A 109 2.24 -17.08 -9.81
N CYS A 110 1.50 -16.41 -10.69
CA CYS A 110 0.03 -16.37 -10.74
C CYS A 110 -0.45 -16.54 -12.19
N ALA A 111 -1.75 -16.59 -12.41
CA ALA A 111 -2.31 -16.81 -13.75
C ALA A 111 -1.90 -15.74 -14.78
N SER A 112 -1.68 -14.50 -14.34
CA SER A 112 -1.28 -13.34 -15.15
C SER A 112 0.25 -13.15 -15.27
N GLY A 113 1.07 -14.08 -14.76
CA GLY A 113 2.53 -13.98 -14.76
C GLY A 113 3.12 -14.05 -13.36
N PHE A 114 3.77 -12.98 -12.90
CA PHE A 114 4.38 -12.90 -11.58
C PHE A 114 3.87 -11.69 -10.81
N MET A 115 3.65 -11.85 -9.50
CA MET A 115 3.20 -10.79 -8.62
C MET A 115 3.99 -10.78 -7.32
N GLY A 116 4.31 -9.58 -6.82
CA GLY A 116 4.99 -9.37 -5.55
C GLY A 116 4.01 -9.32 -4.39
N PHE A 117 4.32 -10.01 -3.30
CA PHE A 117 3.55 -9.97 -2.04
C PHE A 117 4.46 -9.66 -0.88
N ARG A 118 3.96 -8.89 0.08
CA ARG A 118 4.65 -8.57 1.33
C ARG A 118 3.66 -8.47 2.47
N MET A 119 4.04 -8.99 3.63
CA MET A 119 3.34 -8.72 4.90
C MET A 119 4.18 -7.70 5.67
N PRO A 120 3.78 -6.42 5.75
CA PRO A 120 4.57 -5.38 6.41
C PRO A 120 4.61 -5.59 7.93
N ASP A 121 5.75 -5.28 8.55
CA ASP A 121 5.88 -5.28 10.02
C ASP A 121 5.57 -3.89 10.59
N HIS A 122 4.33 -3.46 10.44
CA HIS A 122 3.85 -2.18 10.96
C HIS A 122 2.35 -2.23 11.27
N ALA A 123 1.96 -1.75 12.46
CA ALA A 123 0.58 -1.88 12.95
C ALA A 123 -0.45 -1.16 12.07
N VAL A 124 -0.11 0.00 11.49
CA VAL A 124 -1.04 0.79 10.66
C VAL A 124 -1.46 0.04 9.38
N PRO A 125 -0.57 -0.37 8.47
CA PRO A 125 -0.98 -1.11 7.28
C PRO A 125 -1.62 -2.46 7.61
N LEU A 126 -1.19 -3.14 8.67
CA LEU A 126 -1.84 -4.39 9.11
C LEU A 126 -3.27 -4.15 9.62
N ALA A 127 -3.52 -3.03 10.32
CA ALA A 127 -4.87 -2.65 10.74
C ALA A 127 -5.78 -2.35 9.54
N LEU A 128 -5.28 -1.62 8.54
CA LEU A 128 -6.00 -1.35 7.29
C LEU A 128 -6.35 -2.64 6.54
N LEU A 129 -5.38 -3.53 6.34
CA LEU A 129 -5.56 -4.81 5.66
C LEU A 129 -6.61 -5.69 6.35
N ARG A 130 -6.57 -5.77 7.67
CA ARG A 130 -7.54 -6.55 8.46
C ARG A 130 -8.94 -5.94 8.39
N ARG A 131 -9.03 -4.61 8.46
CA ARG A 131 -10.32 -3.91 8.41
C ARG A 131 -10.97 -3.99 7.02
N LEU A 132 -10.19 -3.87 5.95
CA LEU A 132 -10.62 -4.07 4.57
C LEU A 132 -10.94 -5.54 4.25
N ALA A 133 -10.42 -6.48 5.04
CA ALA A 133 -10.45 -7.92 4.75
C ALA A 133 -9.98 -8.25 3.32
N SER A 134 -8.99 -7.50 2.83
CA SER A 134 -8.47 -7.56 1.45
C SER A 134 -6.98 -7.29 1.43
N VAL A 135 -6.39 -7.36 0.24
CA VAL A 135 -5.03 -6.93 -0.04
C VAL A 135 -5.00 -5.44 -0.38
N LEU A 136 -3.82 -4.80 -0.30
CA LEU A 136 -3.60 -3.44 -0.78
C LEU A 136 -2.50 -3.44 -1.85
N ALA A 137 -2.71 -2.73 -2.94
CA ALA A 137 -1.64 -2.43 -3.90
C ALA A 137 -0.78 -1.31 -3.32
N VAL A 138 0.53 -1.57 -3.12
CA VAL A 138 1.42 -0.62 -2.44
C VAL A 138 2.74 -0.48 -3.19
N THR A 139 3.18 0.76 -3.33
CA THR A 139 4.52 1.13 -3.81
C THR A 139 5.09 2.23 -2.92
N SER A 140 6.37 2.57 -3.06
CA SER A 140 6.97 3.67 -2.27
C SER A 140 6.30 5.03 -2.54
N ALA A 141 6.13 5.83 -1.50
CA ALA A 141 5.52 7.17 -1.57
C ALA A 141 6.55 8.20 -2.06
N ASN A 142 6.74 8.27 -3.37
CA ASN A 142 7.63 9.21 -4.08
C ASN A 142 7.24 9.31 -5.55
N ARG A 143 7.64 10.36 -6.22
CA ARG A 143 7.63 10.38 -7.68
C ARG A 143 8.65 9.40 -8.24
N SER A 144 8.36 8.84 -9.41
CA SER A 144 9.24 7.84 -10.03
C SER A 144 10.64 8.42 -10.27
N GLY A 145 11.67 7.71 -9.81
CA GLY A 145 13.06 8.14 -9.92
C GLY A 145 13.56 9.05 -8.78
N GLU A 146 12.68 9.51 -7.89
CA GLU A 146 13.06 10.27 -6.70
C GLU A 146 13.24 9.37 -5.48
N PRO A 147 13.94 9.83 -4.42
CA PRO A 147 14.06 9.09 -3.18
C PRO A 147 12.68 8.82 -2.53
N PRO A 148 12.47 7.65 -1.91
CA PRO A 148 11.23 7.36 -1.21
C PRO A 148 11.10 8.20 0.07
N ALA A 149 9.87 8.62 0.38
CA ALA A 149 9.56 9.39 1.58
C ALA A 149 9.78 8.57 2.85
N VAL A 150 10.47 9.15 3.83
CA VAL A 150 10.68 8.57 5.16
C VAL A 150 9.89 9.31 6.25
N THR A 151 9.23 10.41 5.88
CA THR A 151 8.30 11.17 6.75
C THR A 151 6.99 11.44 6.01
N ALA A 152 5.92 11.71 6.78
CA ALA A 152 4.63 12.11 6.22
C ALA A 152 4.75 13.42 5.42
N GLN A 153 5.56 14.38 5.90
CA GLN A 153 5.79 15.66 5.24
C GLN A 153 6.46 15.50 3.87
N GLU A 154 7.46 14.60 3.78
CA GLU A 154 8.10 14.27 2.50
C GLU A 154 7.11 13.62 1.52
N ALA A 155 6.24 12.73 2.00
CA ALA A 155 5.21 12.12 1.18
C ALA A 155 4.20 13.15 0.65
N VAL A 156 3.77 14.10 1.50
CA VAL A 156 2.92 15.23 1.09
C VAL A 156 3.62 16.12 0.07
N ALA A 157 4.90 16.41 0.27
CA ALA A 157 5.68 17.21 -0.68
C ALA A 157 5.82 16.54 -2.05
N ALA A 158 6.02 15.20 -2.06
CA ALA A 158 6.21 14.43 -3.29
C ALA A 158 4.91 14.19 -4.07
N LEU A 159 3.80 13.89 -3.38
CA LEU A 159 2.57 13.42 -4.00
C LEU A 159 1.43 14.44 -3.96
N GLY A 160 1.48 15.38 -3.03
CA GLY A 160 0.55 16.52 -2.95
C GLY A 160 -0.92 16.13 -2.98
N SER A 161 -1.68 16.81 -3.84
CA SER A 161 -3.12 16.59 -4.02
C SER A 161 -3.50 15.27 -4.72
N SER A 162 -2.51 14.45 -5.10
CA SER A 162 -2.79 13.13 -5.69
C SER A 162 -3.23 12.10 -4.65
N VAL A 163 -3.13 12.41 -3.35
CA VAL A 163 -3.52 11.52 -2.25
C VAL A 163 -4.54 12.19 -1.35
N ALA A 164 -5.49 11.40 -0.82
CA ALA A 164 -6.52 11.91 0.07
C ALA A 164 -6.05 12.01 1.52
N ILE A 165 -5.29 11.00 1.97
CA ILE A 165 -4.84 10.83 3.36
C ILE A 165 -3.35 10.48 3.39
N VAL A 166 -2.67 11.02 4.39
CA VAL A 166 -1.29 10.66 4.78
C VAL A 166 -1.23 10.33 6.27
#